data_8fe9b296b2a648c32d643d3b9cb6f25f
#
_entry.id   8fe9b296b2a648c32d643d3b9cb6f25f
#
_cell.length_a   1.000
_cell.length_b   1.000
_cell.length_c   1.000
_cell.angle_alpha   90.00
_cell.angle_beta   90.00
_cell.angle_gamma   90.00
#
_symmetry.space_group_name_H-M   'P 1'
#
loop_
_entity.id
_entity.type
_entity.pdbx_description
1 polymer ?
#
loop_
_entity_poly.entity_id
_entity_poly.type
_entity_poly.pdbx_seq_one_letter_code
_entity_poly.pdbx_strand_id
1 'polypeptide(L)'
;MKQIPNLFTLLNLCCGFIAIILILQTGESIVNLQDGAWQIFLPERIWWASVFIGVAAIIDFLDGFVARLFKATSEMGKQLDSLADVVTFGVAPGLILFQLLRITYAQEVDGMDTAIGWLLPAMLFPMGAAWRLARFNIDTTPREGFEGVPTPAAGLLIASFPLLLLYNNYNIQSILLNKWVLYAIILLVSWLMVSRLPLLNLKFKSWGLAENKARYLLITLSLLSIPFLGWLAVPFIFFSYIAVSLLFKNKTT
;
A
#
# COMPACT_ATOMS: atom_id res chain seq x y z
N MET A 1 -10.16 22.76 19.47
CA MET A 1 -10.60 22.06 18.25
C MET A 1 -9.51 21.91 17.17
N LYS A 2 -8.49 22.80 17.09
CA LYS A 2 -7.43 22.70 16.07
C LYS A 2 -6.52 21.46 16.17
N GLN A 3 -6.50 20.76 17.31
CA GLN A 3 -5.66 19.59 17.54
C GLN A 3 -6.34 18.25 17.26
N ILE A 4 -7.68 18.25 17.02
CA ILE A 4 -8.43 17.00 16.80
C ILE A 4 -7.93 16.24 15.56
N PRO A 5 -7.68 16.88 14.38
CA PRO A 5 -7.12 16.17 13.23
C PRO A 5 -5.76 15.52 13.56
N ASN A 6 -4.89 16.22 14.26
CA ASN A 6 -3.57 15.70 14.64
C ASN A 6 -3.66 14.43 15.49
N LEU A 7 -4.73 14.28 16.29
CA LEU A 7 -4.96 13.06 17.07
C LEU A 7 -5.28 11.85 16.17
N PHE A 8 -6.07 12.06 15.12
CA PHE A 8 -6.33 11.01 14.12
C PHE A 8 -5.05 10.62 13.38
N THR A 9 -4.22 11.60 13.01
CA THR A 9 -2.92 11.34 12.38
C THR A 9 -1.99 10.53 13.29
N LEU A 10 -1.96 10.84 14.60
CA LEU A 10 -1.22 10.04 15.58
C LEU A 10 -1.79 8.64 15.74
N LEU A 11 -3.11 8.47 15.62
CA LEU A 11 -3.76 7.16 15.66
C LEU A 11 -3.41 6.34 14.40
N ASN A 12 -3.36 6.96 13.22
CA ASN A 12 -2.82 6.36 12.00
C ASN A 12 -1.39 5.84 12.24
N LEU A 13 -0.51 6.68 12.79
CA LEU A 13 0.86 6.30 13.13
C LEU A 13 0.92 5.12 14.12
N CYS A 14 0.06 5.12 15.16
CA CYS A 14 -0.05 4.00 16.10
C CYS A 14 -0.42 2.70 15.39
N CYS A 15 -1.40 2.72 14.51
CA CYS A 15 -1.78 1.55 13.72
C CYS A 15 -0.62 1.05 12.85
N GLY A 16 0.12 1.96 12.20
CA GLY A 16 1.32 1.64 11.43
C GLY A 16 2.41 1.00 12.29
N PHE A 17 2.63 1.51 13.48
CA PHE A 17 3.60 0.95 14.42
C PHE A 17 3.20 -0.45 14.91
N ILE A 18 1.92 -0.67 15.24
CA ILE A 18 1.40 -2.00 15.59
C ILE A 18 1.58 -2.96 14.41
N ALA A 19 1.30 -2.52 13.19
CA ALA A 19 1.53 -3.33 12.00
C ALA A 19 3.01 -3.76 11.88
N ILE A 20 3.96 -2.86 12.13
CA ILE A 20 5.40 -3.17 12.12
C ILE A 20 5.75 -4.21 13.19
N ILE A 21 5.24 -4.09 14.41
CA ILE A 21 5.46 -5.09 15.47
C ILE A 21 4.97 -6.46 15.01
N LEU A 22 3.77 -6.53 14.42
CA LEU A 22 3.19 -7.77 13.92
C LEU A 22 3.98 -8.38 12.74
N ILE A 23 4.57 -7.55 11.87
CA ILE A 23 5.41 -8.00 10.77
C ILE A 23 6.75 -8.56 11.29
N LEU A 24 7.34 -7.92 12.28
CA LEU A 24 8.61 -8.35 12.88
C LEU A 24 8.49 -9.67 13.65
N GLN A 25 7.33 -9.94 14.25
CA GLN A 25 6.95 -11.20 14.90
C GLN A 25 8.04 -11.80 15.77
N THR A 26 8.49 -11.02 16.72
CA THR A 26 9.47 -11.48 17.69
C THR A 26 8.98 -12.74 18.42
N GLY A 27 9.71 -13.85 18.26
CA GLY A 27 9.43 -15.13 18.93
C GLY A 27 8.70 -16.18 18.09
N GLU A 28 8.33 -15.90 16.84
CA GLU A 28 7.77 -16.91 15.93
C GLU A 28 8.82 -17.44 14.94
N SER A 29 8.84 -18.75 14.75
CA SER A 29 9.72 -19.39 13.77
C SER A 29 9.05 -19.38 12.38
N ILE A 30 9.79 -18.90 11.36
CA ILE A 30 9.35 -18.95 9.97
C ILE A 30 9.54 -20.36 9.41
N VAL A 31 10.47 -21.11 9.97
CA VAL A 31 10.85 -22.45 9.54
C VAL A 31 10.78 -23.41 10.72
N ASN A 32 10.00 -24.46 10.57
CA ASN A 32 9.90 -25.53 11.55
C ASN A 32 10.30 -26.86 10.91
N LEU A 33 10.94 -27.73 11.69
CA LEU A 33 11.20 -29.10 11.28
C LEU A 33 9.97 -29.96 11.64
N GLN A 34 9.25 -30.42 10.64
CA GLN A 34 8.12 -31.32 10.81
C GLN A 34 8.33 -32.58 9.95
N ASP A 35 8.19 -33.75 10.58
CA ASP A 35 8.37 -35.07 9.92
C ASP A 35 9.70 -35.22 9.15
N GLY A 36 10.78 -34.61 9.67
CA GLY A 36 12.10 -34.67 9.03
C GLY A 36 12.30 -33.75 7.83
N ALA A 37 11.32 -32.93 7.48
CA ALA A 37 11.41 -31.93 6.44
C ALA A 37 11.27 -30.52 7.00
N TRP A 38 12.04 -29.58 6.46
CA TRP A 38 11.90 -28.16 6.77
C TRP A 38 10.63 -27.62 6.12
N GLN A 39 9.67 -27.20 6.93
CA GLN A 39 8.46 -26.55 6.46
C GLN A 39 8.53 -25.05 6.76
N ILE A 40 8.17 -24.24 5.76
CA ILE A 40 8.17 -22.80 5.86
C ILE A 40 6.73 -22.36 6.04
N PHE A 41 6.47 -21.67 7.14
CA PHE A 41 5.15 -21.15 7.47
C PHE A 41 5.13 -19.63 7.29
N LEU A 42 4.05 -19.16 6.67
CA LEU A 42 3.74 -17.73 6.73
C LEU A 42 3.31 -17.42 8.17
N PRO A 43 4.01 -16.53 8.88
CA PRO A 43 3.63 -16.22 10.24
C PRO A 43 2.19 -15.72 10.31
N GLU A 44 1.37 -16.32 11.15
CA GLU A 44 -0.08 -16.01 11.22
C GLU A 44 -0.36 -14.54 11.51
N ARG A 45 0.53 -13.86 12.24
CA ARG A 45 0.31 -12.46 12.63
C ARG A 45 0.52 -11.45 11.53
N ILE A 46 1.18 -11.82 10.41
CA ILE A 46 1.45 -10.87 9.33
C ILE A 46 0.14 -10.39 8.65
N TRP A 47 -0.91 -11.21 8.61
CA TRP A 47 -2.18 -10.79 8.06
C TRP A 47 -2.91 -9.77 8.95
N TRP A 48 -2.69 -9.82 10.28
CA TRP A 48 -3.16 -8.76 11.18
C TRP A 48 -2.51 -7.42 10.89
N ALA A 49 -1.23 -7.43 10.50
CA ALA A 49 -0.58 -6.20 10.05
C ALA A 49 -1.30 -5.57 8.86
N SER A 50 -1.75 -6.40 7.90
CA SER A 50 -2.56 -5.95 6.77
C SER A 50 -3.87 -5.29 7.22
N VAL A 51 -4.54 -5.87 8.23
CA VAL A 51 -5.76 -5.29 8.81
C VAL A 51 -5.46 -3.93 9.46
N PHE A 52 -4.38 -3.82 10.26
CA PHE A 52 -4.02 -2.54 10.89
C PHE A 52 -3.65 -1.46 9.87
N ILE A 53 -2.97 -1.81 8.77
CA ILE A 53 -2.70 -0.87 7.67
C ILE A 53 -4.02 -0.44 7.01
N GLY A 54 -4.97 -1.36 6.82
CA GLY A 54 -6.30 -1.05 6.30
C GLY A 54 -7.10 -0.11 7.23
N VAL A 55 -7.07 -0.37 8.54
CA VAL A 55 -7.69 0.52 9.55
C VAL A 55 -7.03 1.90 9.54
N ALA A 56 -5.70 1.93 9.45
CA ALA A 56 -4.95 3.17 9.34
C ALA A 56 -5.36 4.01 8.12
N ALA A 57 -5.61 3.37 6.97
CA ALA A 57 -6.08 4.08 5.77
C ALA A 57 -7.48 4.70 5.95
N ILE A 58 -8.35 4.06 6.75
CA ILE A 58 -9.65 4.63 7.10
C ILE A 58 -9.46 5.84 8.02
N ILE A 59 -8.58 5.74 9.01
CA ILE A 59 -8.26 6.82 9.95
C ILE A 59 -7.66 8.02 9.22
N ASP A 60 -6.73 7.79 8.29
CA ASP A 60 -6.12 8.80 7.43
C ASP A 60 -7.16 9.55 6.59
N PHE A 61 -8.08 8.79 5.97
CA PHE A 61 -9.18 9.41 5.25
C PHE A 61 -10.06 10.29 6.16
N LEU A 62 -10.31 9.83 7.40
CA LEU A 62 -11.13 10.55 8.38
C LEU A 62 -10.44 11.81 8.88
N ASP A 63 -9.13 11.82 9.12
CA ASP A 63 -8.41 13.02 9.58
C ASP A 63 -8.45 14.13 8.53
N GLY A 64 -8.22 13.80 7.25
CA GLY A 64 -8.37 14.73 6.15
C GLY A 64 -9.81 15.25 5.99
N PHE A 65 -10.82 14.42 6.26
CA PHE A 65 -12.21 14.84 6.27
C PHE A 65 -12.52 15.78 7.44
N VAL A 66 -12.11 15.41 8.65
CA VAL A 66 -12.29 16.19 9.88
C VAL A 66 -11.58 17.54 9.81
N ALA A 67 -10.32 17.56 9.30
CA ALA A 67 -9.55 18.80 9.12
C ALA A 67 -10.28 19.80 8.21
N ARG A 68 -10.90 19.33 7.13
CA ARG A 68 -11.69 20.17 6.22
C ARG A 68 -12.99 20.63 6.86
N LEU A 69 -13.70 19.76 7.56
CA LEU A 69 -14.97 20.04 8.22
C LEU A 69 -14.83 21.16 9.27
N PHE A 70 -13.76 21.06 10.08
CA PHE A 70 -13.49 22.04 11.15
C PHE A 70 -12.63 23.24 10.71
N LYS A 71 -12.24 23.31 9.42
CA LYS A 71 -11.32 24.32 8.91
C LYS A 71 -10.04 24.42 9.76
N ALA A 72 -9.54 23.27 10.23
CA ALA A 72 -8.45 23.15 11.20
C ALA A 72 -7.14 22.70 10.54
N THR A 73 -6.93 23.06 9.28
CA THR A 73 -5.67 22.79 8.57
C THR A 73 -4.53 23.61 9.16
N SER A 74 -3.36 22.97 9.39
CA SER A 74 -2.15 23.62 9.88
C SER A 74 -0.93 23.05 9.17
N GLU A 75 0.14 23.85 9.04
CA GLU A 75 1.42 23.40 8.48
C GLU A 75 2.00 22.22 9.28
N MET A 76 1.92 22.26 10.61
CA MET A 76 2.34 21.17 11.47
C MET A 76 1.52 19.90 11.21
N GLY A 77 0.20 20.02 11.05
CA GLY A 77 -0.68 18.89 10.74
C GLY A 77 -0.30 18.22 9.42
N LYS A 78 -0.03 19.03 8.37
CA LYS A 78 0.43 18.54 7.07
C LYS A 78 1.76 17.77 7.16
N GLN A 79 2.70 18.25 7.97
CA GLN A 79 3.99 17.55 8.15
C GLN A 79 3.81 16.27 8.96
N LEU A 80 3.01 16.31 10.02
CA LEU A 80 2.72 15.14 10.86
C LEU A 80 2.04 14.03 10.06
N ASP A 81 1.08 14.39 9.21
CA ASP A 81 0.39 13.51 8.28
C ASP A 81 1.37 12.78 7.36
N SER A 82 2.26 13.54 6.70
CA SER A 82 3.27 12.93 5.83
C SER A 82 4.25 12.02 6.57
N LEU A 83 4.63 12.35 7.81
CA LEU A 83 5.49 11.50 8.63
C LEU A 83 4.78 10.20 9.04
N ALA A 84 3.51 10.28 9.43
CA ALA A 84 2.68 9.12 9.74
C ALA A 84 2.53 8.23 8.50
N ASP A 85 2.24 8.80 7.34
CA ASP A 85 2.07 8.09 6.08
C ASP A 85 3.33 7.36 5.63
N VAL A 86 4.52 7.97 5.80
CA VAL A 86 5.78 7.27 5.51
C VAL A 86 5.90 6.00 6.35
N VAL A 87 5.55 6.05 7.62
CA VAL A 87 5.63 4.88 8.51
C VAL A 87 4.57 3.85 8.14
N THR A 88 3.32 4.26 8.05
CA THR A 88 2.17 3.37 7.91
C THR A 88 2.03 2.80 6.50
N PHE A 89 2.22 3.62 5.46
CA PHE A 89 2.03 3.21 4.06
C PHE A 89 3.34 3.08 3.29
N GLY A 90 4.47 3.41 3.90
CA GLY A 90 5.81 3.21 3.33
C GLY A 90 6.58 2.10 4.03
N VAL A 91 6.95 2.32 5.31
CA VAL A 91 7.82 1.40 6.05
C VAL A 91 7.13 0.06 6.35
N ALA A 92 5.91 0.06 6.88
CA ALA A 92 5.20 -1.17 7.21
C ALA A 92 4.98 -2.08 5.98
N PRO A 93 4.48 -1.59 4.82
CA PRO A 93 4.40 -2.40 3.61
C PRO A 93 5.78 -2.79 3.05
N GLY A 94 6.80 -1.93 3.17
CA GLY A 94 8.18 -2.27 2.80
C GLY A 94 8.71 -3.46 3.60
N LEU A 95 8.38 -3.54 4.89
CA LEU A 95 8.71 -4.69 5.74
C LEU A 95 7.91 -5.95 5.37
N ILE A 96 6.66 -5.82 4.91
CA ILE A 96 5.92 -6.97 4.33
C ILE A 96 6.70 -7.51 3.13
N LEU A 97 7.13 -6.67 2.19
CA LEU A 97 7.92 -7.09 1.03
C LEU A 97 9.24 -7.76 1.45
N PHE A 98 9.92 -7.21 2.46
CA PHE A 98 11.12 -7.80 3.03
C PHE A 98 10.87 -9.22 3.58
N GLN A 99 9.79 -9.40 4.35
CA GLN A 99 9.42 -10.72 4.88
C GLN A 99 9.03 -11.70 3.78
N LEU A 100 8.30 -11.26 2.76
CA LEU A 100 7.94 -12.10 1.62
C LEU A 100 9.18 -12.54 0.83
N LEU A 101 10.14 -11.65 0.60
CA LEU A 101 11.44 -12.03 0.01
C LEU A 101 12.17 -13.05 0.88
N ARG A 102 12.22 -12.83 2.20
CA ARG A 102 12.86 -13.75 3.15
C ARG A 102 12.22 -15.14 3.11
N ILE A 103 10.88 -15.21 3.09
CA ILE A 103 10.15 -16.48 2.98
C ILE A 103 10.45 -17.15 1.62
N THR A 104 10.48 -16.38 0.54
CA THR A 104 10.75 -16.90 -0.79
C THR A 104 12.15 -17.48 -0.90
N TYR A 105 13.16 -16.79 -0.38
CA TYR A 105 14.54 -17.31 -0.36
C TYR A 105 14.66 -18.55 0.54
N ALA A 106 14.00 -18.56 1.70
CA ALA A 106 14.03 -19.72 2.61
C ALA A 106 13.50 -21.03 1.97
N GLN A 107 12.76 -20.95 0.85
CA GLN A 107 12.31 -22.10 0.08
C GLN A 107 13.39 -22.69 -0.84
N GLU A 108 14.51 -21.98 -1.05
CA GLU A 108 15.63 -22.46 -1.88
C GLU A 108 16.55 -23.36 -1.04
N VAL A 109 17.33 -24.24 -1.70
CA VAL A 109 18.17 -25.26 -1.06
C VAL A 109 19.16 -24.65 -0.04
N ASP A 110 19.74 -23.49 -0.36
CA ASP A 110 20.67 -22.77 0.53
C ASP A 110 20.03 -21.49 1.10
N GLY A 111 18.70 -21.45 1.16
CA GLY A 111 17.95 -20.23 1.44
C GLY A 111 18.14 -19.69 2.86
N MET A 112 18.53 -20.52 3.82
CA MET A 112 18.79 -20.12 5.21
C MET A 112 20.05 -19.23 5.33
N ASP A 113 21.03 -19.39 4.42
CA ASP A 113 22.27 -18.63 4.36
C ASP A 113 22.19 -17.43 3.40
N THR A 114 20.98 -17.05 2.99
CA THR A 114 20.78 -15.93 2.06
C THR A 114 21.34 -14.63 2.62
N ALA A 115 22.29 -14.04 1.88
CA ALA A 115 22.87 -12.76 2.25
C ALA A 115 21.79 -11.67 2.31
N ILE A 116 21.78 -10.87 3.36
CA ILE A 116 20.82 -9.79 3.58
C ILE A 116 20.71 -8.83 2.38
N GLY A 117 21.78 -8.68 1.60
CA GLY A 117 21.83 -7.86 0.40
C GLY A 117 20.72 -8.16 -0.61
N TRP A 118 20.30 -9.42 -0.73
CA TRP A 118 19.20 -9.82 -1.61
C TRP A 118 17.82 -9.40 -1.10
N LEU A 119 17.69 -9.06 0.17
CA LEU A 119 16.46 -8.59 0.79
C LEU A 119 16.35 -7.06 0.79
N LEU A 120 17.50 -6.35 0.70
CA LEU A 120 17.55 -4.89 0.74
C LEU A 120 16.76 -4.17 -0.36
N PRO A 121 16.52 -4.73 -1.57
CA PRO A 121 15.67 -4.07 -2.57
C PRO A 121 14.28 -3.68 -2.06
N ALA A 122 13.74 -4.36 -1.02
CA ALA A 122 12.50 -3.96 -0.37
C ALA A 122 12.52 -2.52 0.17
N MET A 123 13.72 -1.97 0.48
CA MET A 123 13.90 -0.59 0.95
C MET A 123 13.52 0.45 -0.11
N LEU A 124 13.53 0.10 -1.40
CA LEU A 124 13.13 1.02 -2.46
C LEU A 124 11.68 1.48 -2.30
N PHE A 125 10.83 0.65 -1.73
CA PHE A 125 9.43 0.98 -1.51
C PHE A 125 9.25 2.14 -0.50
N PRO A 126 9.73 2.07 0.76
CA PRO A 126 9.65 3.20 1.70
C PRO A 126 10.44 4.42 1.23
N MET A 127 11.55 4.25 0.50
CA MET A 127 12.28 5.37 -0.10
C MET A 127 11.44 6.09 -1.15
N GLY A 128 10.73 5.35 -2.01
CA GLY A 128 9.81 5.91 -3.01
C GLY A 128 8.63 6.64 -2.35
N ALA A 129 8.07 6.07 -1.27
CA ALA A 129 7.01 6.69 -0.48
C ALA A 129 7.45 8.03 0.14
N ALA A 130 8.60 8.04 0.81
CA ALA A 130 9.17 9.25 1.41
C ALA A 130 9.46 10.34 0.37
N TRP A 131 10.10 9.96 -0.76
CA TRP A 131 10.36 10.89 -1.85
C TRP A 131 9.09 11.53 -2.41
N ARG A 132 8.05 10.71 -2.63
CA ARG A 132 6.77 11.18 -3.14
C ARG A 132 6.12 12.17 -2.18
N LEU A 133 6.04 11.85 -0.89
CA LEU A 133 5.42 12.71 0.13
C LEU A 133 6.18 14.03 0.31
N ALA A 134 7.52 13.98 0.31
CA ALA A 134 8.34 15.17 0.34
C ALA A 134 8.07 16.07 -0.86
N ARG A 135 8.02 15.49 -2.09
CA ARG A 135 7.68 16.25 -3.30
C ARG A 135 6.31 16.90 -3.21
N PHE A 136 5.29 16.12 -2.75
CA PHE A 136 3.93 16.61 -2.61
C PHE A 136 3.83 17.79 -1.63
N ASN A 137 4.64 17.79 -0.57
CA ASN A 137 4.63 18.85 0.44
C ASN A 137 5.22 20.18 -0.05
N ILE A 138 6.19 20.14 -0.95
CA ILE A 138 6.85 21.34 -1.50
C ILE A 138 6.20 21.84 -2.79
N ASP A 139 5.36 21.03 -3.44
CA ASP A 139 4.72 21.43 -4.70
C ASP A 139 3.54 22.37 -4.43
N THR A 140 3.69 23.62 -4.86
CA THR A 140 2.67 24.66 -4.73
C THR A 140 1.87 24.90 -6.01
N THR A 141 2.16 24.15 -7.09
CA THR A 141 1.48 24.32 -8.36
C THR A 141 0.03 23.81 -8.30
N PRO A 142 -0.97 24.67 -8.62
CA PRO A 142 -2.35 24.23 -8.70
C PRO A 142 -2.52 23.24 -9.88
N ARG A 143 -2.84 21.99 -9.58
CA ARG A 143 -3.05 20.94 -10.58
C ARG A 143 -4.40 20.28 -10.39
N GLU A 144 -5.03 19.90 -11.49
CA GLU A 144 -6.34 19.25 -11.45
C GLU A 144 -6.27 17.73 -11.14
N GLY A 145 -5.09 17.10 -11.23
CA GLY A 145 -4.85 15.68 -11.02
C GLY A 145 -3.74 15.38 -10.03
N PHE A 146 -3.53 14.09 -9.77
CA PHE A 146 -2.39 13.59 -8.99
C PHE A 146 -1.24 13.23 -9.93
N GLU A 147 0.00 13.53 -9.53
CA GLU A 147 1.20 13.00 -10.16
C GLU A 147 1.71 11.78 -9.36
N GLY A 148 1.84 10.65 -10.03
CA GLY A 148 2.26 9.40 -9.45
C GLY A 148 1.21 8.75 -8.52
N VAL A 149 1.41 7.47 -8.23
CA VAL A 149 0.49 6.69 -7.40
C VAL A 149 0.49 7.19 -5.94
N PRO A 150 -0.68 7.39 -5.32
CA PRO A 150 -0.78 7.77 -3.92
C PRO A 150 -0.11 6.74 -2.99
N THR A 151 0.67 7.22 -2.00
CA THR A 151 1.36 6.35 -1.03
C THR A 151 0.40 5.42 -0.29
N PRO A 152 -0.78 5.86 0.21
CA PRO A 152 -1.74 4.95 0.80
C PRO A 152 -2.25 3.85 -0.16
N ALA A 153 -2.46 4.18 -1.43
CA ALA A 153 -2.91 3.19 -2.42
C ALA A 153 -1.83 2.12 -2.70
N ALA A 154 -0.56 2.54 -2.83
CA ALA A 154 0.57 1.62 -2.97
C ALA A 154 0.76 0.77 -1.71
N GLY A 155 0.64 1.37 -0.52
CA GLY A 155 0.72 0.68 0.77
C GLY A 155 -0.37 -0.37 0.93
N LEU A 156 -1.62 -0.05 0.60
CA LEU A 156 -2.74 -0.99 0.65
C LEU A 156 -2.59 -2.14 -0.36
N LEU A 157 -2.05 -1.88 -1.55
CA LEU A 157 -1.72 -2.94 -2.50
C LEU A 157 -0.79 -3.97 -1.86
N ILE A 158 0.34 -3.54 -1.28
CA ILE A 158 1.31 -4.45 -0.65
C ILE A 158 0.72 -5.09 0.61
N ALA A 159 -0.04 -4.35 1.41
CA ALA A 159 -0.74 -4.88 2.58
C ALA A 159 -1.78 -5.95 2.23
N SER A 160 -2.27 -6.01 0.99
CA SER A 160 -3.18 -7.09 0.55
C SER A 160 -2.47 -8.44 0.35
N PHE A 161 -1.14 -8.46 0.17
CA PHE A 161 -0.39 -9.70 -0.17
C PHE A 161 -0.46 -10.79 0.92
N PRO A 162 -0.28 -10.48 2.22
CA PRO A 162 -0.47 -11.50 3.26
C PRO A 162 -1.89 -12.09 3.29
N LEU A 163 -2.91 -11.28 2.99
CA LEU A 163 -4.29 -11.73 2.91
C LEU A 163 -4.53 -12.62 1.68
N LEU A 164 -3.89 -12.32 0.55
CA LEU A 164 -3.90 -13.17 -0.65
C LEU A 164 -3.26 -14.53 -0.38
N LEU A 165 -2.16 -14.55 0.38
CA LEU A 165 -1.48 -15.79 0.75
C LEU A 165 -2.28 -16.61 1.76
N LEU A 166 -2.94 -15.94 2.73
CA LEU A 166 -3.77 -16.60 3.73
C LEU A 166 -4.96 -17.34 3.11
N TYR A 167 -5.66 -16.70 2.18
CA TYR A 167 -6.84 -17.29 1.53
C TYR A 167 -6.49 -18.12 0.30
N ASN A 168 -5.31 -17.94 -0.27
CA ASN A 168 -4.72 -18.64 -1.41
C ASN A 168 -5.71 -19.06 -2.53
N ASN A 169 -6.76 -18.28 -2.74
CA ASN A 169 -7.67 -18.48 -3.84
C ASN A 169 -6.89 -18.33 -5.16
N TYR A 170 -7.13 -19.20 -6.13
CA TYR A 170 -6.49 -19.18 -7.45
C TYR A 170 -4.99 -19.52 -7.47
N ASN A 171 -4.46 -20.22 -6.44
CA ASN A 171 -3.06 -20.65 -6.36
C ASN A 171 -2.03 -19.53 -6.56
N ILE A 172 -2.33 -18.33 -6.01
CA ILE A 172 -1.50 -17.13 -6.15
C ILE A 172 -0.16 -17.25 -5.42
N GLN A 173 -0.09 -18.15 -4.43
CA GLN A 173 1.12 -18.37 -3.66
C GLN A 173 2.34 -18.64 -4.56
N SER A 174 2.20 -19.46 -5.60
CA SER A 174 3.29 -19.78 -6.53
C SER A 174 3.81 -18.57 -7.31
N ILE A 175 2.94 -17.59 -7.56
CA ILE A 175 3.29 -16.35 -8.27
C ILE A 175 3.89 -15.35 -7.27
N LEU A 176 3.22 -15.14 -6.14
CA LEU A 176 3.59 -14.10 -5.19
C LEU A 176 4.86 -14.45 -4.38
N LEU A 177 5.12 -15.74 -4.12
CA LEU A 177 6.36 -16.21 -3.50
C LEU A 177 7.44 -16.56 -4.54
N ASN A 178 7.50 -15.82 -5.64
CA ASN A 178 8.59 -15.87 -6.60
C ASN A 178 9.44 -14.60 -6.45
N LYS A 179 10.75 -14.76 -6.19
CA LYS A 179 11.68 -13.63 -5.95
C LYS A 179 11.69 -12.62 -7.10
N TRP A 180 11.64 -13.10 -8.34
CA TRP A 180 11.65 -12.20 -9.51
C TRP A 180 10.38 -11.40 -9.64
N VAL A 181 9.23 -12.00 -9.31
CA VAL A 181 7.94 -11.30 -9.26
C VAL A 181 7.95 -10.24 -8.16
N LEU A 182 8.46 -10.58 -6.97
CA LEU A 182 8.58 -9.62 -5.87
C LEU A 182 9.50 -8.45 -6.23
N TYR A 183 10.67 -8.71 -6.84
CA TYR A 183 11.55 -7.64 -7.32
C TYR A 183 10.87 -6.76 -8.37
N ALA A 184 10.16 -7.37 -9.32
CA ALA A 184 9.43 -6.63 -10.34
C ALA A 184 8.34 -5.73 -9.71
N ILE A 185 7.60 -6.24 -8.71
CA ILE A 185 6.60 -5.46 -7.96
C ILE A 185 7.26 -4.31 -7.20
N ILE A 186 8.35 -4.57 -6.47
CA ILE A 186 9.09 -3.55 -5.72
C ILE A 186 9.52 -2.42 -6.66
N LEU A 187 10.17 -2.74 -7.76
CA LEU A 187 10.66 -1.76 -8.73
C LEU A 187 9.50 -0.99 -9.39
N LEU A 188 8.47 -1.72 -9.85
CA LEU A 188 7.34 -1.12 -10.55
C LEU A 188 6.56 -0.17 -9.64
N VAL A 189 6.20 -0.60 -8.42
CA VAL A 189 5.36 0.21 -7.53
C VAL A 189 6.15 1.39 -6.98
N SER A 190 7.43 1.21 -6.63
CA SER A 190 8.32 2.33 -6.22
C SER A 190 8.48 3.35 -7.35
N TRP A 191 8.68 2.89 -8.58
CA TRP A 191 8.75 3.77 -9.74
C TRP A 191 7.43 4.51 -10.00
N LEU A 192 6.28 3.82 -9.89
CA LEU A 192 4.95 4.43 -10.05
C LEU A 192 4.70 5.54 -9.04
N MET A 193 5.14 5.38 -7.77
CA MET A 193 5.02 6.42 -6.75
C MET A 193 5.86 7.66 -7.08
N VAL A 194 7.10 7.46 -7.57
CA VAL A 194 8.04 8.56 -7.87
C VAL A 194 7.76 9.19 -9.24
N SER A 195 7.08 8.47 -10.14
CA SER A 195 6.76 8.93 -11.50
C SER A 195 5.88 10.17 -11.50
N ARG A 196 5.89 10.90 -12.62
CA ARG A 196 4.97 12.02 -12.89
C ARG A 196 3.78 11.59 -13.75
N LEU A 197 3.36 10.34 -13.61
CA LEU A 197 2.19 9.87 -14.34
C LEU A 197 0.94 10.64 -13.89
N PRO A 198 0.24 11.29 -14.82
CA PRO A 198 -0.99 11.99 -14.48
C PRO A 198 -2.08 10.97 -14.18
N LEU A 199 -2.55 10.97 -12.95
CA LEU A 199 -3.62 10.08 -12.49
C LEU A 199 -4.91 10.86 -12.26
N LEU A 200 -6.03 10.17 -12.47
CA LEU A 200 -7.36 10.72 -12.34
C LEU A 200 -7.64 11.17 -10.90
N ASN A 201 -8.13 12.40 -10.76
CA ASN A 201 -8.66 12.85 -9.48
C ASN A 201 -10.03 12.22 -9.24
N LEU A 202 -10.17 11.46 -8.16
CA LEU A 202 -11.42 10.79 -7.80
C LEU A 202 -12.48 11.73 -7.22
N LYS A 203 -12.15 13.02 -6.99
CA LYS A 203 -13.12 13.99 -6.49
C LYS A 203 -14.14 14.33 -7.59
N PHE A 204 -15.43 14.22 -7.25
CA PHE A 204 -16.51 14.65 -8.12
C PHE A 204 -16.63 16.18 -8.08
N LYS A 205 -16.59 16.82 -9.25
CA LYS A 205 -16.92 18.24 -9.42
C LYS A 205 -18.41 18.43 -9.73
N SER A 206 -19.03 17.45 -10.39
CA SER A 206 -20.44 17.38 -10.76
C SER A 206 -20.91 15.93 -10.68
N TRP A 207 -22.21 15.69 -10.71
CA TRP A 207 -22.78 14.34 -10.73
C TRP A 207 -23.16 13.87 -12.16
N GLY A 208 -22.83 14.66 -13.18
CA GLY A 208 -23.12 14.34 -14.57
C GLY A 208 -22.38 13.09 -15.07
N LEU A 209 -23.09 12.12 -15.66
CA LEU A 209 -22.52 10.89 -16.19
C LEU A 209 -21.48 11.15 -17.29
N ALA A 210 -21.74 12.16 -18.15
CA ALA A 210 -20.86 12.49 -19.26
C ALA A 210 -19.46 12.96 -18.80
N GLU A 211 -19.42 13.73 -17.71
CA GLU A 211 -18.19 14.32 -17.15
C GLU A 211 -17.42 13.35 -16.24
N ASN A 212 -18.11 12.34 -15.69
CA ASN A 212 -17.56 11.42 -14.72
C ASN A 212 -17.46 9.97 -15.22
N LYS A 213 -17.46 9.74 -16.54
CA LYS A 213 -17.42 8.37 -17.12
C LYS A 213 -16.31 7.50 -16.54
N ALA A 214 -15.09 8.03 -16.42
CA ALA A 214 -13.95 7.32 -15.87
C ALA A 214 -14.14 6.96 -14.40
N ARG A 215 -14.72 7.86 -13.57
CA ARG A 215 -14.99 7.64 -12.15
C ARG A 215 -16.07 6.59 -11.95
N TYR A 216 -17.18 6.68 -12.71
CA TYR A 216 -18.24 5.69 -12.65
C TYR A 216 -17.77 4.31 -13.14
N LEU A 217 -16.93 4.27 -14.19
CA LEU A 217 -16.32 3.02 -14.65
C LEU A 217 -15.48 2.37 -13.55
N LEU A 218 -14.63 3.15 -12.86
CA LEU A 218 -13.81 2.66 -11.76
C LEU A 218 -14.65 2.15 -10.59
N ILE A 219 -15.69 2.89 -10.19
CA ILE A 219 -16.59 2.48 -9.11
C ILE A 219 -17.28 1.16 -9.48
N THR A 220 -17.81 1.05 -10.71
CA THR A 220 -18.47 -0.16 -11.17
C THR A 220 -17.51 -1.35 -11.19
N LEU A 221 -16.31 -1.19 -11.76
CA LEU A 221 -15.27 -2.23 -11.76
C LEU A 221 -14.88 -2.64 -10.33
N SER A 222 -14.74 -1.68 -9.42
CA SER A 222 -14.40 -1.94 -8.02
C SER A 222 -15.50 -2.73 -7.31
N LEU A 223 -16.75 -2.30 -7.43
CA LEU A 223 -17.90 -2.97 -6.80
C LEU A 223 -18.12 -4.38 -7.33
N LEU A 224 -17.95 -4.57 -8.65
CA LEU A 224 -18.08 -5.89 -9.25
C LEU A 224 -16.91 -6.81 -8.91
N SER A 225 -15.69 -6.29 -8.77
CA SER A 225 -14.52 -7.12 -8.48
C SER A 225 -14.55 -7.75 -7.08
N ILE A 226 -15.10 -7.07 -6.08
CA ILE A 226 -15.09 -7.54 -4.69
C ILE A 226 -15.76 -8.91 -4.51
N PRO A 227 -17.01 -9.15 -4.93
CA PRO A 227 -17.68 -10.44 -4.72
C PRO A 227 -17.07 -11.59 -5.54
N PHE A 228 -16.45 -11.32 -6.69
CA PHE A 228 -15.89 -12.35 -7.55
C PHE A 228 -14.43 -12.67 -7.25
N LEU A 229 -13.63 -11.65 -6.89
CA LEU A 229 -12.19 -11.79 -6.72
C LEU A 229 -11.75 -11.84 -5.24
N GLY A 230 -12.64 -11.53 -4.29
CA GLY A 230 -12.27 -11.45 -2.88
C GLY A 230 -11.07 -10.49 -2.66
N TRP A 231 -10.01 -10.96 -2.00
CA TRP A 231 -8.82 -10.13 -1.75
C TRP A 231 -8.04 -9.76 -3.01
N LEU A 232 -8.16 -10.52 -4.11
CA LEU A 232 -7.61 -10.14 -5.42
C LEU A 232 -8.23 -8.87 -5.99
N ALA A 233 -9.39 -8.45 -5.49
CA ALA A 233 -9.99 -7.19 -5.89
C ALA A 233 -9.07 -6.00 -5.60
N VAL A 234 -8.23 -6.04 -4.54
CA VAL A 234 -7.33 -4.94 -4.19
C VAL A 234 -6.30 -4.67 -5.29
N PRO A 235 -5.44 -5.63 -5.72
CA PRO A 235 -4.55 -5.40 -6.83
C PRO A 235 -5.30 -5.13 -8.15
N PHE A 236 -6.45 -5.76 -8.39
CA PHE A 236 -7.27 -5.49 -9.57
C PHE A 236 -7.74 -4.03 -9.62
N ILE A 237 -8.26 -3.49 -8.52
CA ILE A 237 -8.70 -2.09 -8.41
C ILE A 237 -7.51 -1.14 -8.61
N PHE A 238 -6.37 -1.46 -8.00
CA PHE A 238 -5.15 -0.66 -8.12
C PHE A 238 -4.70 -0.53 -9.59
N PHE A 239 -4.57 -1.63 -10.31
CA PHE A 239 -4.14 -1.61 -11.71
C PHE A 239 -5.23 -1.03 -12.64
N SER A 240 -6.50 -1.30 -12.34
CA SER A 240 -7.63 -0.70 -13.07
C SER A 240 -7.65 0.82 -12.93
N TYR A 241 -7.37 1.35 -11.73
CA TYR A 241 -7.26 2.79 -11.51
C TYR A 241 -6.17 3.41 -12.38
N ILE A 242 -4.99 2.80 -12.46
CA ILE A 242 -3.89 3.28 -13.30
C ILE A 242 -4.30 3.22 -14.79
N ALA A 243 -4.82 2.07 -15.23
CA ALA A 243 -5.22 1.88 -16.63
C ALA A 243 -6.29 2.88 -17.06
N VAL A 244 -7.37 3.04 -16.29
CA VAL A 244 -8.45 4.00 -16.58
C VAL A 244 -7.92 5.43 -16.54
N SER A 245 -7.04 5.78 -15.59
CA SER A 245 -6.43 7.11 -15.53
C SER A 245 -5.65 7.44 -16.80
N LEU A 246 -4.90 6.49 -17.34
CA LEU A 246 -4.13 6.68 -18.56
C LEU A 246 -5.02 6.74 -19.82
N LEU A 247 -6.06 5.91 -19.88
CA LEU A 247 -7.00 5.86 -21.02
C LEU A 247 -7.85 7.14 -21.14
N PHE A 248 -8.20 7.75 -20.02
CA PHE A 248 -9.06 8.95 -20.00
C PHE A 248 -8.28 10.26 -19.83
N LYS A 249 -6.94 10.22 -19.89
CA LYS A 249 -6.05 11.39 -19.77
C LYS A 249 -6.44 12.54 -20.73
N ASN A 250 -6.82 12.22 -21.96
CA ASN A 250 -7.07 13.21 -23.03
C ASN A 250 -8.45 13.88 -22.97
N LYS A 251 -9.28 13.59 -21.96
CA LYS A 251 -10.65 14.15 -21.85
C LYS A 251 -10.83 15.11 -20.67
N THR A 252 -9.75 15.40 -19.96
CA THR A 252 -9.77 16.24 -18.72
C THR A 252 -8.82 17.42 -18.78
N THR A 253 -8.31 17.78 -19.98
CA THR A 253 -7.66 19.07 -20.27
C THR A 253 -8.64 20.03 -20.90
#